data_bea9a84aedbaff45d63e9b55e315a43a
#
_entry.id   bea9a84aedbaff45d63e9b55e315a43a
#
_cell.length_a   1.000
_cell.length_b   1.000
_cell.length_c   1.000
_cell.angle_alpha   90.00
_cell.angle_beta   90.00
_cell.angle_gamma   90.00
#
_symmetry.space_group_name_H-M   'P 1'
#
loop_
_entity.id
_entity.type
_entity.pdbx_description
1 polymer ?
#
loop_
_entity_poly.entity_id
_entity_poly.type
_entity_poly.pdbx_seq_one_letter_code
_entity_poly.pdbx_strand_id
1 'polypeptide(L)'
;MKEYRELTEEEIRILEERSCWAEEWANIHVAEGFKPNYMHRVMLYGEVYIGAFDDTIEVSRDFFKHSGINNATLRNVTIGDNSLVENIGNYINNYTIGDRCYISNVCTLETSEGATYGEGNLVSVLNEVGDGNVVRFRDLNSQLAAFMVKHFHDKPLKEAIRRLIKEEINLHAPEQGWIGNNVKIVNTKEISNTVIFDECEINGASRLSDCTILSSDNASVYIGTGVICENSIISYGSSIINSVKMQDCFVGEACQISKDVYKRQIL
;
A
#
# COMPACT_ATOMS: atom_id res chain seq x y z
N MET A 1 5.34 -4.78 -20.53
CA MET A 1 6.29 -5.06 -19.41
C MET A 1 7.42 -4.07 -19.56
N LYS A 2 7.80 -3.34 -18.54
CA LYS A 2 8.87 -2.36 -18.59
C LYS A 2 10.20 -3.09 -18.80
N GLU A 3 11.04 -2.59 -19.70
CA GLU A 3 12.36 -3.16 -19.93
C GLU A 3 13.35 -2.58 -18.93
N TYR A 4 14.08 -3.46 -18.27
CA TYR A 4 15.14 -3.10 -17.34
C TYR A 4 16.47 -3.66 -17.85
N ARG A 5 17.55 -2.96 -17.54
CA ARG A 5 18.94 -3.35 -17.84
C ARG A 5 19.79 -3.33 -16.59
N GLU A 6 20.93 -3.98 -16.64
CA GLU A 6 21.97 -3.88 -15.63
C GLU A 6 22.59 -2.47 -15.61
N LEU A 7 23.17 -2.09 -14.50
CA LEU A 7 23.97 -0.88 -14.35
C LEU A 7 25.29 -0.98 -15.13
N THR A 8 25.72 0.11 -15.72
CA THR A 8 27.07 0.25 -16.26
C THR A 8 28.07 0.52 -15.15
N GLU A 9 29.37 0.20 -15.39
CA GLU A 9 30.44 0.49 -14.43
C GLU A 9 30.53 1.99 -14.05
N GLU A 10 30.25 2.87 -15.01
CA GLU A 10 30.22 4.33 -14.77
C GLU A 10 29.06 4.74 -13.86
N GLU A 11 27.88 4.16 -14.05
CA GLU A 11 26.71 4.41 -13.19
C GLU A 11 26.96 3.91 -11.75
N ILE A 12 27.57 2.73 -11.62
CA ILE A 12 27.98 2.19 -10.31
C ILE A 12 28.95 3.15 -9.62
N ARG A 13 29.98 3.60 -10.32
CA ARG A 13 30.96 4.55 -9.77
C ARG A 13 30.30 5.85 -9.28
N ILE A 14 29.37 6.42 -10.06
CA ILE A 14 28.63 7.62 -9.66
C ILE A 14 27.76 7.33 -8.42
N LEU A 15 27.09 6.18 -8.35
CA LEU A 15 26.30 5.79 -7.19
C LEU A 15 27.15 5.65 -5.93
N GLU A 16 28.32 5.03 -6.01
CA GLU A 16 29.25 4.91 -4.89
C GLU A 16 29.78 6.27 -4.41
N GLU A 17 30.14 7.18 -5.33
CA GLU A 17 30.52 8.56 -5.02
C GLU A 17 29.38 9.32 -4.30
N ARG A 18 28.14 8.95 -4.55
CA ARG A 18 26.94 9.50 -3.89
C ARG A 18 26.51 8.73 -2.64
N SER A 19 27.42 7.94 -2.09
CA SER A 19 27.19 7.14 -0.88
C SER A 19 26.06 6.11 -1.02
N CYS A 20 25.86 5.60 -2.22
CA CYS A 20 25.02 4.43 -2.44
C CYS A 20 25.86 3.16 -2.34
N TRP A 21 25.23 2.09 -1.90
CA TRP A 21 25.86 0.79 -1.74
C TRP A 21 24.88 -0.32 -2.11
N ALA A 22 25.34 -1.39 -2.70
CA ALA A 22 24.56 -2.59 -2.97
C ALA A 22 25.25 -3.82 -2.41
N GLU A 23 24.47 -4.78 -1.90
CA GLU A 23 24.96 -6.10 -1.53
C GLU A 23 25.59 -6.81 -2.73
N GLU A 24 24.91 -6.73 -3.88
CA GLU A 24 25.37 -7.25 -5.17
C GLU A 24 24.85 -6.31 -6.29
N TRP A 25 25.75 -5.60 -6.98
CA TRP A 25 25.37 -4.68 -8.06
C TRP A 25 24.69 -5.37 -9.25
N ALA A 26 24.98 -6.65 -9.48
CA ALA A 26 24.38 -7.44 -10.55
C ALA A 26 22.85 -7.65 -10.36
N ASN A 27 22.35 -7.54 -9.13
CA ASN A 27 20.93 -7.67 -8.79
C ASN A 27 20.16 -6.33 -8.86
N ILE A 28 20.84 -5.26 -9.30
CA ILE A 28 20.22 -3.94 -9.41
C ILE A 28 19.96 -3.63 -10.89
N HIS A 29 18.69 -3.48 -11.20
CA HIS A 29 18.22 -3.28 -12.57
C HIS A 29 17.60 -1.90 -12.71
N VAL A 30 17.88 -1.21 -13.80
CA VAL A 30 17.43 0.15 -14.02
C VAL A 30 16.68 0.28 -15.35
N ALA A 31 15.69 1.15 -15.39
CA ALA A 31 14.99 1.47 -16.64
C ALA A 31 15.89 2.22 -17.61
N GLU A 32 15.58 2.16 -18.90
CA GLU A 32 16.21 3.03 -19.87
C GLU A 32 15.97 4.51 -19.51
N GLY A 33 17.03 5.33 -19.62
CA GLY A 33 16.99 6.73 -19.18
C GLY A 33 17.23 6.95 -17.69
N PHE A 34 17.56 5.90 -16.94
CA PHE A 34 17.97 6.05 -15.53
C PHE A 34 19.17 7.00 -15.40
N LYS A 35 19.14 7.84 -14.34
CA LYS A 35 20.17 8.82 -14.03
C LYS A 35 20.65 8.64 -12.59
N PRO A 36 21.87 8.15 -12.35
CA PRO A 36 22.38 7.88 -11.00
C PRO A 36 22.48 9.14 -10.12
N ASN A 37 22.49 10.32 -10.73
CA ASN A 37 22.57 11.61 -10.02
C ASN A 37 21.36 11.88 -9.10
N TYR A 38 20.25 11.20 -9.28
CA TYR A 38 19.05 11.36 -8.45
C TYR A 38 18.94 10.33 -7.33
N MET A 39 20.01 9.58 -7.09
CA MET A 39 20.12 8.71 -5.93
C MET A 39 21.22 9.18 -4.98
N HIS A 40 20.95 9.17 -3.67
CA HIS A 40 21.92 9.56 -2.66
C HIS A 40 21.68 8.85 -1.32
N ARG A 41 22.75 8.25 -0.75
CA ARG A 41 22.69 7.52 0.52
C ARG A 41 21.66 6.39 0.51
N VAL A 42 21.73 5.52 -0.48
CA VAL A 42 20.81 4.39 -0.65
C VAL A 42 21.55 3.08 -0.45
N MET A 43 20.96 2.20 0.36
CA MET A 43 21.45 0.83 0.55
C MET A 43 20.51 -0.14 -0.16
N LEU A 44 21.05 -0.99 -1.02
CA LEU A 44 20.31 -1.90 -1.90
C LEU A 44 20.62 -3.36 -1.55
N TYR A 45 19.59 -4.15 -1.33
CA TYR A 45 19.67 -5.57 -0.99
C TYR A 45 18.76 -6.41 -1.88
N GLY A 46 19.21 -7.61 -2.24
CA GLY A 46 18.45 -8.53 -3.09
C GLY A 46 18.15 -7.94 -4.47
N GLU A 47 17.02 -8.27 -5.06
CA GLU A 47 16.60 -7.83 -6.39
C GLU A 47 15.92 -6.45 -6.30
N VAL A 48 16.49 -5.44 -6.97
CA VAL A 48 15.91 -4.08 -6.97
C VAL A 48 15.79 -3.56 -8.40
N TYR A 49 14.59 -3.08 -8.73
CA TYR A 49 14.26 -2.50 -10.02
C TYR A 49 13.94 -1.01 -9.87
N ILE A 50 14.62 -0.14 -10.62
CA ILE A 50 14.51 1.31 -10.45
C ILE A 50 14.11 1.95 -11.78
N GLY A 51 13.07 2.77 -11.73
CA GLY A 51 12.58 3.56 -12.85
C GLY A 51 13.49 4.73 -13.25
N ALA A 52 13.06 5.49 -14.24
CA ALA A 52 13.73 6.73 -14.64
C ALA A 52 13.19 7.92 -13.82
N PHE A 53 14.07 8.87 -13.52
CA PHE A 53 13.74 10.06 -12.74
C PHE A 53 13.99 11.33 -13.56
N ASP A 54 12.97 11.76 -14.32
CA ASP A 54 13.08 12.88 -15.26
C ASP A 54 12.20 14.08 -14.89
N ASP A 55 11.33 13.93 -13.89
CA ASP A 55 10.31 14.91 -13.57
C ASP A 55 10.36 15.33 -12.08
N THR A 56 9.52 16.29 -11.73
CA THR A 56 9.35 16.78 -10.36
C THR A 56 8.02 16.32 -9.78
N ILE A 57 7.99 16.17 -8.46
CA ILE A 57 6.79 15.82 -7.69
C ILE A 57 6.43 16.98 -6.78
N GLU A 58 5.15 17.34 -6.73
CA GLU A 58 4.62 18.29 -5.76
C GLU A 58 4.57 17.63 -4.37
N VAL A 59 5.46 18.04 -3.48
CA VAL A 59 5.55 17.51 -2.12
C VAL A 59 4.61 18.22 -1.15
N SER A 60 4.38 19.49 -1.39
CA SER A 60 3.35 20.30 -0.74
C SER A 60 2.92 21.42 -1.70
N ARG A 61 1.84 22.12 -1.36
CA ARG A 61 1.29 23.17 -2.23
C ARG A 61 2.37 24.13 -2.74
N ASP A 62 2.48 24.22 -4.08
CA ASP A 62 3.45 25.07 -4.81
C ASP A 62 4.94 24.75 -4.48
N PHE A 63 5.23 23.60 -3.87
CA PHE A 63 6.60 23.17 -3.59
C PHE A 63 6.91 21.85 -4.28
N PHE A 64 7.82 21.88 -5.23
CA PHE A 64 8.22 20.76 -6.07
C PHE A 64 9.63 20.30 -5.73
N LYS A 65 9.85 19.00 -5.74
CA LYS A 65 11.16 18.35 -5.63
C LYS A 65 11.37 17.44 -6.84
N HIS A 66 12.61 17.27 -7.25
CA HIS A 66 12.95 16.32 -8.30
C HIS A 66 12.72 14.89 -7.79
N SER A 67 12.17 14.02 -8.66
CA SER A 67 12.03 12.59 -8.40
C SER A 67 13.40 11.93 -8.13
N GLY A 68 13.42 10.85 -7.40
CA GLY A 68 14.65 10.16 -7.04
C GLY A 68 14.58 9.40 -5.72
N ILE A 69 15.70 8.86 -5.26
CA ILE A 69 15.78 8.08 -4.03
C ILE A 69 16.86 8.67 -3.12
N ASN A 70 16.46 9.08 -1.91
CA ASN A 70 17.36 9.71 -0.97
C ASN A 70 17.23 9.14 0.44
N ASN A 71 18.34 8.74 1.03
CA ASN A 71 18.38 8.26 2.40
C ASN A 71 17.36 7.12 2.64
N ALA A 72 17.58 5.98 2.00
CA ALA A 72 16.69 4.82 2.04
C ALA A 72 17.46 3.49 2.05
N THR A 73 16.88 2.49 2.69
CA THR A 73 17.30 1.09 2.60
C THR A 73 16.21 0.30 1.89
N LEU A 74 16.55 -0.35 0.79
CA LEU A 74 15.62 -1.06 -0.08
C LEU A 74 16.03 -2.52 -0.22
N ARG A 75 15.07 -3.44 -0.10
CA ARG A 75 15.28 -4.87 -0.31
C ARG A 75 14.15 -5.49 -1.10
N ASN A 76 14.46 -6.15 -2.23
CA ASN A 76 13.46 -6.78 -3.11
C ASN A 76 12.35 -5.79 -3.49
N VAL A 77 12.70 -4.65 -4.07
CA VAL A 77 11.79 -3.53 -4.32
C VAL A 77 11.82 -3.13 -5.79
N THR A 78 10.65 -2.89 -6.33
CA THR A 78 10.49 -2.20 -7.62
C THR A 78 10.01 -0.78 -7.38
N ILE A 79 10.68 0.23 -7.96
CA ILE A 79 10.26 1.65 -7.91
C ILE A 79 9.96 2.12 -9.33
N GLY A 80 8.76 2.63 -9.53
CA GLY A 80 8.29 3.18 -10.80
C GLY A 80 8.96 4.51 -11.19
N ASP A 81 8.59 5.00 -12.39
CA ASP A 81 9.14 6.23 -12.93
C ASP A 81 8.70 7.45 -12.14
N ASN A 82 9.58 8.44 -12.11
CA ASN A 82 9.30 9.75 -11.53
C ASN A 82 8.78 9.71 -10.09
N SER A 83 9.07 8.64 -9.35
CA SER A 83 8.74 8.53 -7.93
C SER A 83 9.82 9.18 -7.07
N LEU A 84 9.42 9.75 -5.93
CA LEU A 84 10.32 10.30 -4.92
C LEU A 84 10.21 9.48 -3.65
N VAL A 85 11.31 8.79 -3.30
CA VAL A 85 11.41 8.02 -2.05
C VAL A 85 12.51 8.65 -1.20
N GLU A 86 12.16 9.16 -0.03
CA GLU A 86 13.13 9.85 0.81
C GLU A 86 12.93 9.63 2.31
N ASN A 87 14.03 9.61 3.05
CA ASN A 87 14.04 9.55 4.52
C ASN A 87 13.26 8.33 5.06
N ILE A 88 13.63 7.16 4.59
CA ILE A 88 13.10 5.90 5.11
C ILE A 88 13.85 5.53 6.39
N GLY A 89 13.15 5.40 7.49
CA GLY A 89 13.75 5.24 8.80
C GLY A 89 14.44 3.89 9.01
N ASN A 90 13.79 2.81 8.63
CA ASN A 90 14.34 1.46 8.69
C ASN A 90 14.61 0.91 7.29
N TYR A 91 13.54 0.51 6.59
CA TYR A 91 13.66 -0.06 5.24
C TYR A 91 12.32 -0.13 4.52
N ILE A 92 12.41 -0.34 3.21
CA ILE A 92 11.33 -0.86 2.36
C ILE A 92 11.71 -2.27 1.93
N ASN A 93 10.84 -3.26 2.17
CA ASN A 93 11.10 -4.66 1.88
C ASN A 93 9.92 -5.32 1.17
N ASN A 94 10.22 -5.98 0.04
CA ASN A 94 9.26 -6.79 -0.70
C ASN A 94 8.02 -6.01 -1.18
N TYR A 95 8.27 -4.88 -1.87
CA TYR A 95 7.23 -3.98 -2.40
C TYR A 95 7.47 -3.60 -3.85
N THR A 96 6.37 -3.53 -4.60
CA THR A 96 6.31 -2.82 -5.89
C THR A 96 5.64 -1.48 -5.69
N ILE A 97 6.32 -0.40 -6.05
CA ILE A 97 5.87 0.99 -5.96
C ILE A 97 5.66 1.49 -7.39
N GLY A 98 4.49 2.00 -7.69
CA GLY A 98 4.11 2.54 -8.99
C GLY A 98 4.82 3.84 -9.36
N ASP A 99 4.35 4.43 -10.45
CA ASP A 99 4.91 5.66 -10.99
C ASP A 99 4.41 6.89 -10.22
N ARG A 100 5.22 7.96 -10.18
CA ARG A 100 4.89 9.26 -9.61
C ARG A 100 4.43 9.21 -8.14
N CYS A 101 4.96 8.26 -7.39
CA CYS A 101 4.68 8.14 -5.96
C CYS A 101 5.57 9.07 -5.13
N TYR A 102 5.02 9.61 -4.05
CA TYR A 102 5.79 10.35 -3.05
C TYR A 102 5.76 9.63 -1.71
N ILE A 103 6.90 9.03 -1.32
CA ILE A 103 7.06 8.31 -0.05
C ILE A 103 8.15 8.99 0.76
N SER A 104 7.76 9.60 1.87
CA SER A 104 8.70 10.37 2.68
C SER A 104 8.46 10.20 4.18
N ASN A 105 9.56 10.09 4.92
CA ASN A 105 9.51 9.99 6.37
C ASN A 105 8.60 8.82 6.84
N VAL A 106 8.85 7.65 6.25
CA VAL A 106 8.21 6.37 6.62
C VAL A 106 9.25 5.52 7.34
N CYS A 107 8.90 4.96 8.52
CA CYS A 107 9.90 4.15 9.23
C CYS A 107 10.05 2.77 8.59
N THR A 108 8.96 2.03 8.44
CA THR A 108 9.00 0.67 7.88
C THR A 108 7.87 0.48 6.88
N LEU A 109 8.21 -0.11 5.74
CA LEU A 109 7.27 -0.55 4.72
C LEU A 109 7.67 -1.97 4.30
N GLU A 110 6.86 -2.98 4.64
CA GLU A 110 7.24 -4.36 4.39
C GLU A 110 6.07 -5.29 4.08
N THR A 111 6.34 -6.33 3.31
CA THR A 111 5.40 -7.42 3.08
C THR A 111 6.06 -8.75 3.37
N SER A 112 5.36 -9.57 4.16
CA SER A 112 5.76 -10.93 4.49
C SER A 112 5.21 -11.91 3.45
N GLU A 113 5.86 -13.03 3.29
CA GLU A 113 5.36 -14.12 2.47
C GLU A 113 4.00 -14.62 3.00
N GLY A 114 3.05 -14.85 2.09
CA GLY A 114 1.71 -15.33 2.44
C GLY A 114 0.78 -14.28 3.06
N ALA A 115 1.07 -12.99 2.91
CA ALA A 115 0.20 -11.92 3.35
C ALA A 115 -1.20 -12.01 2.71
N THR A 116 -2.23 -11.80 3.49
CA THR A 116 -3.64 -11.83 3.01
C THR A 116 -4.19 -10.47 2.66
N TYR A 117 -3.50 -9.41 3.04
CA TYR A 117 -3.92 -8.02 2.81
C TYR A 117 -5.31 -7.69 3.36
N GLY A 118 -5.75 -8.40 4.41
CA GLY A 118 -7.08 -8.23 5.01
C GLY A 118 -8.21 -8.95 4.28
N GLU A 119 -7.92 -9.64 3.19
CA GLU A 119 -8.90 -10.42 2.43
C GLU A 119 -9.07 -11.85 2.98
N GLY A 120 -10.21 -12.47 2.73
CA GLY A 120 -10.52 -13.84 3.14
C GLY A 120 -10.96 -14.00 4.60
N ASN A 121 -10.86 -12.97 5.41
CA ASN A 121 -11.25 -12.98 6.81
C ASN A 121 -12.77 -12.79 6.99
N LEU A 122 -13.30 -13.31 8.10
CA LEU A 122 -14.72 -13.25 8.42
C LEU A 122 -15.05 -11.98 9.21
N VAL A 123 -16.16 -11.33 8.86
CA VAL A 123 -16.77 -10.26 9.64
C VAL A 123 -18.15 -10.69 10.11
N SER A 124 -18.43 -10.45 11.38
CA SER A 124 -19.75 -10.65 11.98
C SER A 124 -20.59 -9.39 11.75
N VAL A 125 -21.49 -9.42 10.77
CA VAL A 125 -22.20 -8.22 10.30
C VAL A 125 -23.51 -7.94 11.06
N LEU A 126 -24.26 -8.95 11.42
CA LEU A 126 -25.60 -8.81 12.04
C LEU A 126 -25.87 -9.74 13.22
N ASN A 127 -24.89 -10.49 13.68
CA ASN A 127 -25.18 -11.54 14.65
C ASN A 127 -24.14 -11.62 15.76
N GLU A 128 -24.50 -11.17 16.93
CA GLU A 128 -23.71 -11.33 18.17
C GLU A 128 -23.58 -12.82 18.59
N VAL A 129 -24.40 -13.71 18.04
CA VAL A 129 -24.46 -15.16 18.41
C VAL A 129 -23.60 -16.05 17.49
N GLY A 130 -23.01 -15.52 16.43
CA GLY A 130 -21.91 -16.18 15.72
C GLY A 130 -22.23 -16.87 14.39
N ASP A 131 -23.46 -16.87 13.88
CA ASP A 131 -23.80 -17.38 12.54
C ASP A 131 -24.18 -16.23 11.59
N GLY A 132 -23.80 -16.31 10.31
CA GLY A 132 -24.07 -15.25 9.34
C GLY A 132 -22.88 -14.34 9.06
N ASN A 133 -21.66 -14.86 9.30
CA ASN A 133 -20.43 -14.15 9.00
C ASN A 133 -20.23 -13.98 7.49
N VAL A 134 -19.80 -12.81 7.09
CA VAL A 134 -19.46 -12.43 5.72
C VAL A 134 -17.95 -12.54 5.53
N VAL A 135 -17.52 -13.10 4.39
CA VAL A 135 -16.11 -13.10 3.99
C VAL A 135 -15.78 -11.75 3.39
N ARG A 136 -14.73 -11.10 3.89
CA ARG A 136 -14.23 -9.86 3.31
C ARG A 136 -13.36 -10.14 2.10
N PHE A 137 -13.55 -9.37 1.05
CA PHE A 137 -12.69 -9.31 -0.13
C PHE A 137 -12.94 -7.97 -0.84
N ARG A 138 -12.08 -7.59 -1.77
CA ARG A 138 -12.09 -6.25 -2.39
C ARG A 138 -13.39 -5.87 -3.08
N ASP A 139 -14.10 -6.82 -3.69
CA ASP A 139 -15.35 -6.58 -4.42
C ASP A 139 -16.61 -6.77 -3.55
N LEU A 140 -16.43 -6.88 -2.23
CA LEU A 140 -17.54 -6.94 -1.30
C LEU A 140 -18.35 -5.63 -1.35
N ASN A 141 -19.65 -5.77 -1.45
CA ASN A 141 -20.60 -4.65 -1.36
C ASN A 141 -21.78 -5.01 -0.47
N SER A 142 -22.61 -4.01 -0.15
CA SER A 142 -23.73 -4.17 0.76
C SER A 142 -24.78 -5.18 0.30
N GLN A 143 -25.02 -5.28 -1.02
CA GLN A 143 -25.97 -6.25 -1.58
C GLN A 143 -25.48 -7.68 -1.42
N LEU A 144 -24.20 -7.91 -1.72
CA LEU A 144 -23.58 -9.23 -1.58
C LEU A 144 -23.48 -9.64 -0.10
N ALA A 145 -23.10 -8.71 0.77
CA ALA A 145 -23.09 -8.95 2.21
C ALA A 145 -24.49 -9.32 2.73
N ALA A 146 -25.53 -8.58 2.36
CA ALA A 146 -26.91 -8.88 2.72
C ALA A 146 -27.38 -10.23 2.16
N PHE A 147 -26.99 -10.58 0.94
CA PHE A 147 -27.28 -11.87 0.34
C PHE A 147 -26.64 -13.01 1.13
N MET A 148 -25.36 -12.91 1.48
CA MET A 148 -24.65 -13.91 2.29
C MET A 148 -25.28 -14.09 3.66
N VAL A 149 -25.65 -12.99 4.33
CA VAL A 149 -26.31 -13.05 5.64
C VAL A 149 -27.70 -13.66 5.55
N LYS A 150 -28.51 -13.31 4.54
CA LYS A 150 -29.85 -13.85 4.35
C LYS A 150 -29.87 -15.37 4.10
N HIS A 151 -28.83 -15.86 3.43
CA HIS A 151 -28.74 -17.28 3.02
C HIS A 151 -27.71 -18.09 3.82
N PHE A 152 -27.31 -17.62 5.00
CA PHE A 152 -26.25 -18.25 5.80
C PHE A 152 -26.55 -19.71 6.20
N HIS A 153 -27.83 -20.09 6.30
CA HIS A 153 -28.29 -21.43 6.65
C HIS A 153 -28.23 -22.42 5.48
N ASP A 154 -28.16 -21.96 4.23
CA ASP A 154 -27.99 -22.80 3.04
C ASP A 154 -26.53 -23.20 2.89
N LYS A 155 -26.17 -24.36 3.46
CA LYS A 155 -24.79 -24.86 3.48
C LYS A 155 -24.18 -25.01 2.08
N PRO A 156 -24.83 -25.66 1.08
CA PRO A 156 -24.30 -25.78 -0.26
C PRO A 156 -24.02 -24.42 -0.92
N LEU A 157 -24.93 -23.46 -0.79
CA LEU A 157 -24.76 -22.13 -1.33
C LEU A 157 -23.61 -21.37 -0.64
N LYS A 158 -23.54 -21.44 0.68
CA LYS A 158 -22.47 -20.82 1.47
C LYS A 158 -21.07 -21.36 1.07
N GLU A 159 -20.95 -22.66 0.87
CA GLU A 159 -19.70 -23.29 0.43
C GLU A 159 -19.32 -22.87 -1.01
N ALA A 160 -20.31 -22.79 -1.91
CA ALA A 160 -20.08 -22.33 -3.27
C ALA A 160 -19.61 -20.88 -3.30
N ILE A 161 -20.25 -19.97 -2.55
CA ILE A 161 -19.85 -18.57 -2.46
C ILE A 161 -18.43 -18.45 -1.88
N ARG A 162 -18.12 -19.15 -0.80
CA ARG A 162 -16.78 -19.13 -0.20
C ARG A 162 -15.69 -19.60 -1.15
N ARG A 163 -16.00 -20.64 -1.97
CA ARG A 163 -15.07 -21.13 -2.98
C ARG A 163 -14.82 -20.06 -4.05
N LEU A 164 -15.87 -19.44 -4.58
CA LEU A 164 -15.75 -18.36 -5.58
C LEU A 164 -14.94 -17.17 -5.04
N ILE A 165 -15.22 -16.73 -3.82
CA ILE A 165 -14.46 -15.64 -3.18
C ILE A 165 -12.98 -16.03 -3.02
N LYS A 166 -12.71 -17.27 -2.61
CA LYS A 166 -11.33 -17.75 -2.47
C LYS A 166 -10.60 -17.79 -3.82
N GLU A 167 -11.27 -18.21 -4.88
CA GLU A 167 -10.73 -18.22 -6.24
C GLU A 167 -10.43 -16.76 -6.69
N GLU A 168 -11.34 -15.82 -6.41
CA GLU A 168 -11.17 -14.40 -6.71
C GLU A 168 -10.00 -13.78 -5.96
N ILE A 169 -9.88 -14.01 -4.66
CA ILE A 169 -8.75 -13.55 -3.84
C ILE A 169 -7.43 -14.11 -4.40
N ASN A 170 -7.36 -15.41 -4.69
CA ASN A 170 -6.14 -16.03 -5.20
C ASN A 170 -5.74 -15.49 -6.59
N LEU A 171 -6.70 -15.11 -7.42
CA LEU A 171 -6.44 -14.55 -8.75
C LEU A 171 -5.76 -13.17 -8.67
N HIS A 172 -6.07 -12.41 -7.63
CA HIS A 172 -5.62 -11.03 -7.47
C HIS A 172 -4.60 -10.82 -6.34
N ALA A 173 -4.23 -11.88 -5.62
CA ALA A 173 -3.24 -11.79 -4.55
C ALA A 173 -1.86 -11.46 -5.14
N PRO A 174 -1.25 -10.32 -4.81
CA PRO A 174 0.09 -10.01 -5.25
C PRO A 174 1.12 -10.82 -4.44
N GLU A 175 2.21 -11.22 -5.09
CA GLU A 175 3.32 -11.91 -4.43
C GLU A 175 4.10 -10.98 -3.50
N GLN A 176 4.09 -9.68 -3.81
CA GLN A 176 4.72 -8.62 -3.04
C GLN A 176 3.68 -7.58 -2.62
N GLY A 177 3.99 -6.77 -1.63
CA GLY A 177 3.22 -5.59 -1.35
C GLY A 177 3.14 -4.68 -2.59
N TRP A 178 2.03 -3.99 -2.78
CA TRP A 178 1.84 -3.16 -3.96
C TRP A 178 1.30 -1.78 -3.60
N ILE A 179 1.94 -0.77 -4.19
CA ILE A 179 1.53 0.64 -4.13
C ILE A 179 1.32 1.09 -5.56
N GLY A 180 0.12 1.55 -5.87
CA GLY A 180 -0.28 2.05 -7.18
C GLY A 180 0.41 3.34 -7.59
N ASN A 181 -0.08 3.97 -8.65
CA ASN A 181 0.49 5.20 -9.19
C ASN A 181 -0.04 6.45 -8.43
N ASN A 182 0.72 7.53 -8.46
CA ASN A 182 0.36 8.82 -7.85
C ASN A 182 0.00 8.72 -6.35
N VAL A 183 0.53 7.74 -5.65
CA VAL A 183 0.28 7.54 -4.22
C VAL A 183 1.22 8.41 -3.41
N LYS A 184 0.66 9.06 -2.38
CA LYS A 184 1.42 9.88 -1.44
C LYS A 184 1.39 9.27 -0.04
N ILE A 185 2.56 8.90 0.49
CA ILE A 185 2.71 8.35 1.84
C ILE A 185 3.74 9.18 2.60
N VAL A 186 3.29 9.92 3.59
CA VAL A 186 4.18 10.80 4.34
C VAL A 186 3.98 10.65 5.85
N ASN A 187 5.08 10.80 6.60
CA ASN A 187 5.07 10.82 8.07
C ASN A 187 4.39 9.59 8.71
N THR A 188 4.49 8.43 8.08
CA THR A 188 3.83 7.21 8.51
C THR A 188 4.81 6.28 9.19
N LYS A 189 4.44 5.76 10.36
CA LYS A 189 5.39 4.96 11.14
C LYS A 189 5.58 3.56 10.55
N GLU A 190 4.50 2.84 10.28
CA GLU A 190 4.57 1.44 9.88
C GLU A 190 3.48 1.09 8.88
N ILE A 191 3.87 0.46 7.79
CA ILE A 191 2.96 -0.17 6.82
C ILE A 191 3.45 -1.59 6.60
N SER A 192 2.61 -2.57 6.92
CA SER A 192 2.93 -3.99 6.75
C SER A 192 1.81 -4.73 6.02
N ASN A 193 2.16 -5.65 5.11
CA ASN A 193 1.20 -6.50 4.42
C ASN A 193 0.00 -5.71 3.87
N THR A 194 0.25 -4.58 3.23
CA THR A 194 -0.81 -3.66 2.80
C THR A 194 -0.69 -3.37 1.31
N VAL A 195 -1.81 -3.51 0.61
CA VAL A 195 -1.96 -3.12 -0.80
C VAL A 195 -2.66 -1.76 -0.86
N ILE A 196 -2.08 -0.83 -1.62
CA ILE A 196 -2.56 0.55 -1.76
C ILE A 196 -2.76 0.84 -3.24
N PHE A 197 -3.98 1.15 -3.64
CA PHE A 197 -4.32 1.49 -5.02
C PHE A 197 -4.01 2.95 -5.35
N ASP A 198 -4.17 3.30 -6.63
CA ASP A 198 -3.76 4.57 -7.21
C ASP A 198 -4.38 5.80 -6.49
N GLU A 199 -3.70 6.94 -6.55
CA GLU A 199 -4.20 8.24 -6.06
C GLU A 199 -4.55 8.27 -4.55
N CYS A 200 -4.02 7.35 -3.75
CA CYS A 200 -4.23 7.33 -2.31
C CYS A 200 -3.30 8.31 -1.59
N GLU A 201 -3.81 9.03 -0.59
CA GLU A 201 -2.98 9.83 0.30
C GLU A 201 -3.01 9.31 1.73
N ILE A 202 -1.83 8.99 2.28
CA ILE A 202 -1.62 8.58 3.66
C ILE A 202 -0.70 9.59 4.33
N ASN A 203 -1.20 10.30 5.33
CA ASN A 203 -0.45 11.36 6.00
C ASN A 203 -0.48 11.22 7.52
N GLY A 204 0.60 10.72 8.08
CA GLY A 204 0.77 10.62 9.53
C GLY A 204 0.07 9.42 10.16
N ALA A 205 -0.27 8.38 9.43
CA ALA A 205 -0.80 7.16 10.01
C ALA A 205 0.21 6.52 10.97
N SER A 206 -0.27 5.98 12.08
CA SER A 206 0.59 5.29 13.04
C SER A 206 0.92 3.88 12.59
N ARG A 207 -0.08 3.12 12.12
CA ARG A 207 0.13 1.77 11.59
C ARG A 207 -0.99 1.36 10.64
N LEU A 208 -0.60 0.76 9.53
CA LEU A 208 -1.48 0.05 8.62
C LEU A 208 -0.93 -1.39 8.48
N SER A 209 -1.73 -2.39 8.83
CA SER A 209 -1.29 -3.78 8.81
C SER A 209 -2.37 -4.68 8.23
N ASP A 210 -1.98 -5.54 7.29
CA ASP A 210 -2.89 -6.49 6.65
C ASP A 210 -4.13 -5.78 6.07
N CYS A 211 -3.92 -4.75 5.24
CA CYS A 211 -4.99 -3.94 4.69
C CYS A 211 -5.00 -3.92 3.16
N THR A 212 -6.20 -3.78 2.60
CA THR A 212 -6.40 -3.40 1.19
C THR A 212 -7.07 -2.03 1.16
N ILE A 213 -6.42 -1.07 0.47
CA ILE A 213 -6.90 0.31 0.34
C ILE A 213 -7.23 0.55 -1.13
N LEU A 214 -8.52 0.49 -1.46
CA LEU A 214 -9.04 0.71 -2.81
C LEU A 214 -9.21 2.19 -3.05
N SER A 215 -8.47 2.72 -4.01
CA SER A 215 -8.45 4.15 -4.34
C SER A 215 -8.32 4.35 -5.86
N SER A 216 -8.75 5.49 -6.36
CA SER A 216 -8.65 5.86 -7.77
C SER A 216 -8.69 7.38 -7.94
N ASP A 217 -8.41 7.89 -9.13
CA ASP A 217 -8.43 9.32 -9.47
C ASP A 217 -9.77 10.00 -9.21
N ASN A 218 -10.88 9.31 -9.45
CA ASN A 218 -12.22 9.82 -9.24
C ASN A 218 -12.75 9.63 -7.80
N ALA A 219 -12.11 8.78 -7.02
CA ALA A 219 -12.55 8.39 -5.69
C ALA A 219 -11.36 8.04 -4.81
N SER A 220 -10.50 9.04 -4.57
CA SER A 220 -9.29 8.88 -3.79
C SER A 220 -9.58 8.64 -2.31
N VAL A 221 -8.75 7.81 -1.68
CA VAL A 221 -8.81 7.53 -0.25
C VAL A 221 -7.80 8.39 0.49
N TYR A 222 -8.24 8.95 1.62
CA TYR A 222 -7.38 9.70 2.53
C TYR A 222 -7.29 9.04 3.90
N ILE A 223 -6.06 8.78 4.37
CA ILE A 223 -5.80 8.26 5.72
C ILE A 223 -4.93 9.26 6.48
N GLY A 224 -5.49 9.83 7.54
CA GLY A 224 -4.87 10.92 8.29
C GLY A 224 -4.10 10.48 9.52
N THR A 225 -3.69 11.50 10.27
CA THR A 225 -2.77 11.40 11.40
C THR A 225 -3.27 10.49 12.51
N GLY A 226 -2.36 9.65 13.02
CA GLY A 226 -2.57 8.81 14.18
C GLY A 226 -3.46 7.59 13.94
N VAL A 227 -3.94 7.37 12.70
CA VAL A 227 -4.80 6.23 12.35
C VAL A 227 -4.03 4.92 12.55
N ILE A 228 -4.70 3.96 13.15
CA ILE A 228 -4.28 2.55 13.24
C ILE A 228 -5.36 1.72 12.55
N CYS A 229 -4.98 1.01 11.50
CA CYS A 229 -5.87 0.12 10.77
C CYS A 229 -5.24 -1.25 10.63
N GLU A 230 -5.95 -2.28 11.08
CA GLU A 230 -5.46 -3.66 11.07
C GLU A 230 -6.50 -4.57 10.43
N ASN A 231 -6.02 -5.51 9.61
CA ASN A 231 -6.84 -6.55 9.01
C ASN A 231 -8.15 -6.00 8.43
N SER A 232 -8.06 -5.01 7.52
CA SER A 232 -9.24 -4.25 7.07
C SER A 232 -9.18 -3.92 5.58
N ILE A 233 -10.35 -3.75 5.00
CA ILE A 233 -10.51 -3.26 3.62
C ILE A 233 -11.17 -1.88 3.67
N ILE A 234 -10.57 -0.92 2.97
CA ILE A 234 -11.06 0.45 2.85
C ILE A 234 -11.40 0.70 1.39
N SER A 235 -12.66 1.01 1.11
CA SER A 235 -13.14 1.21 -0.25
C SER A 235 -13.07 2.68 -0.70
N TYR A 236 -13.26 2.87 -1.98
CA TYR A 236 -13.09 4.10 -2.75
C TYR A 236 -13.73 5.34 -2.10
N GLY A 237 -13.04 6.48 -2.22
CA GLY A 237 -13.54 7.78 -1.79
C GLY A 237 -13.68 7.97 -0.28
N SER A 238 -13.15 7.05 0.51
CA SER A 238 -13.29 7.09 1.96
C SER A 238 -12.20 7.93 2.62
N SER A 239 -12.53 8.55 3.76
CA SER A 239 -11.62 9.35 4.56
C SER A 239 -11.61 8.86 6.01
N ILE A 240 -10.41 8.54 6.53
CA ILE A 240 -10.21 8.04 7.89
C ILE A 240 -9.23 8.95 8.60
N ILE A 241 -9.66 9.65 9.61
CA ILE A 241 -8.89 10.73 10.24
C ILE A 241 -8.95 10.70 11.78
N ASN A 242 -8.12 11.55 12.41
CA ASN A 242 -8.19 11.85 13.83
C ASN A 242 -7.95 10.65 14.75
N SER A 243 -6.87 9.92 14.54
CA SER A 243 -6.43 8.82 15.41
C SER A 243 -7.48 7.71 15.61
N VAL A 244 -8.23 7.42 14.56
CA VAL A 244 -9.15 6.26 14.53
C VAL A 244 -8.36 4.98 14.69
N LYS A 245 -8.89 4.05 15.48
CA LYS A 245 -8.41 2.67 15.56
C LYS A 245 -9.47 1.75 14.98
N MET A 246 -9.09 0.99 13.96
CA MET A 246 -9.96 0.03 13.27
C MET A 246 -9.27 -1.32 13.21
N GLN A 247 -10.04 -2.36 13.44
CA GLN A 247 -9.60 -3.74 13.28
C GLN A 247 -10.75 -4.58 12.74
N ASP A 248 -10.43 -5.53 11.86
CA ASP A 248 -11.39 -6.47 11.29
C ASP A 248 -12.58 -5.79 10.59
N CYS A 249 -12.36 -4.65 9.95
CA CYS A 249 -13.41 -3.84 9.34
C CYS A 249 -13.45 -3.97 7.82
N PHE A 250 -14.64 -3.73 7.26
CA PHE A 250 -14.84 -3.37 5.87
C PHE A 250 -15.48 -1.99 5.83
N VAL A 251 -14.77 -1.02 5.26
CA VAL A 251 -15.24 0.35 5.07
C VAL A 251 -15.78 0.46 3.65
N GLY A 252 -17.07 0.71 3.51
CA GLY A 252 -17.72 0.91 2.22
C GLY A 252 -17.27 2.19 1.51
N GLU A 253 -17.79 2.42 0.31
CA GLU A 253 -17.46 3.57 -0.50
C GLU A 253 -17.92 4.90 0.14
N ALA A 254 -17.16 5.97 -0.10
CA ALA A 254 -17.46 7.34 0.31
C ALA A 254 -17.76 7.51 1.81
N CYS A 255 -17.16 6.69 2.66
CA CYS A 255 -17.32 6.77 4.10
C CYS A 255 -16.37 7.80 4.71
N GLN A 256 -16.86 8.55 5.68
CA GLN A 256 -16.05 9.43 6.50
C GLN A 256 -16.00 8.91 7.95
N ILE A 257 -14.81 8.51 8.42
CA ILE A 257 -14.60 7.96 9.75
C ILE A 257 -13.64 8.87 10.51
N SER A 258 -14.11 9.39 11.65
CA SER A 258 -13.26 10.19 12.54
C SER A 258 -13.51 9.84 14.00
N LYS A 259 -12.45 9.94 14.81
CA LYS A 259 -12.59 9.84 16.25
C LYS A 259 -13.16 11.16 16.77
N ASP A 260 -14.46 11.17 17.04
CA ASP A 260 -15.13 12.32 17.63
C ASP A 260 -15.10 12.21 19.17
N VAL A 261 -14.52 13.21 19.82
CA VAL A 261 -14.45 13.28 21.28
C VAL A 261 -15.85 13.47 21.91
N TYR A 262 -16.83 13.86 21.10
CA TYR A 262 -18.20 14.20 21.54
C TYR A 262 -19.25 13.17 21.14
N LYS A 263 -18.93 11.99 20.67
CA LYS A 263 -19.94 10.96 20.44
C LYS A 263 -20.48 10.41 21.75
N ARG A 264 -21.38 11.18 22.35
CA ARG A 264 -22.44 10.65 23.19
C ARG A 264 -23.49 10.07 22.25
N GLN A 265 -23.52 8.75 22.18
CA GLN A 265 -24.63 7.94 21.64
C GLN A 265 -25.01 8.23 20.17
N ILE A 266 -24.63 7.29 19.33
CA ILE A 266 -25.45 6.98 18.17
C ILE A 266 -26.26 5.75 18.59
N LEU A 267 -27.57 5.96 18.70
CA LEU A 267 -28.55 4.91 18.76
C LEU A 267 -28.64 4.18 17.45
#